data_163764d7993fa3c85cdbbc8e9fb95202
#
_entry.id   163764d7993fa3c85cdbbc8e9fb95202
#
_cell.length_a   1.000
_cell.length_b   1.000
_cell.length_c   1.000
_cell.angle_alpha   90.00
_cell.angle_beta   90.00
_cell.angle_gamma   90.00
#
_symmetry.space_group_name_H-M   'P 1'
#
loop_
_entity.id
_entity.type
_entity.pdbx_description
1 polymer ?
#
loop_
_entity_poly.entity_id
_entity_poly.type
_entity_poly.pdbx_seq_one_letter_code
_entity_poly.pdbx_strand_id
1 'polypeptide(L)'
;MKIIMFEEKYRDDMIYMVLSAKNALGRVPRLNEDLLDIKANYFDKGHPFWIAIDEFDRVIGCIGTKQNEDSILFLSHLYVKYDFKRHGIGGQLLKLAEDSAKKRGYKEVHVHLGKEYLESHLFYPKHGYKQYKDLYMKKEL
;
A
#
# COMPACT_ATOMS: atom_id res chain seq x y z
N MET A 1 -4.39 5.99 16.41
CA MET A 1 -3.88 5.77 15.05
C MET A 1 -4.40 6.85 14.13
N LYS A 2 -3.56 7.39 13.28
CA LYS A 2 -3.98 8.32 12.23
C LYS A 2 -3.27 7.99 10.93
N ILE A 3 -3.90 8.33 9.80
CA ILE A 3 -3.31 8.14 8.48
C ILE A 3 -2.99 9.52 7.92
N ILE A 4 -1.76 9.70 7.47
CA ILE A 4 -1.28 10.97 6.91
C ILE A 4 -0.60 10.71 5.57
N MET A 5 -0.49 11.77 4.76
CA MET A 5 0.42 11.75 3.61
C MET A 5 1.84 11.54 4.13
N PHE A 6 2.64 10.73 3.43
CA PHE A 6 4.02 10.48 3.85
C PHE A 6 4.81 11.77 4.00
N GLU A 7 5.64 11.82 5.05
CA GLU A 7 6.61 12.88 5.29
C GLU A 7 7.99 12.26 5.47
N GLU A 8 9.02 12.96 5.00
CA GLU A 8 10.39 12.44 4.93
C GLU A 8 10.94 11.97 6.29
N LYS A 9 10.53 12.61 7.37
CA LYS A 9 11.00 12.23 8.72
C LYS A 9 10.61 10.80 9.11
N TYR A 10 9.63 10.19 8.42
CA TYR A 10 9.17 8.83 8.69
C TYR A 10 9.84 7.79 7.79
N ARG A 11 10.72 8.19 6.87
CA ARG A 11 11.30 7.27 5.88
C ARG A 11 11.91 6.03 6.51
N ASP A 12 12.81 6.20 7.46
CA ASP A 12 13.55 5.08 8.04
C ASP A 12 12.63 4.16 8.84
N ASP A 13 11.70 4.73 9.60
CA ASP A 13 10.76 3.93 10.37
C ASP A 13 9.77 3.19 9.46
N MET A 14 9.35 3.81 8.36
CA MET A 14 8.51 3.15 7.36
C MET A 14 9.25 1.97 6.73
N ILE A 15 10.50 2.15 6.33
CA ILE A 15 11.31 1.07 5.75
C ILE A 15 11.49 -0.05 6.77
N TYR A 16 11.79 0.28 8.01
CA TYR A 16 11.90 -0.71 9.08
C TYR A 16 10.59 -1.50 9.22
N MET A 17 9.45 -0.81 9.22
CA MET A 17 8.14 -1.47 9.31
C MET A 17 7.91 -2.42 8.13
N VAL A 18 8.21 -2.00 6.90
CA VAL A 18 8.03 -2.83 5.71
C VAL A 18 8.90 -4.08 5.77
N LEU A 19 10.19 -3.92 6.13
CA LEU A 19 11.11 -5.05 6.25
C LEU A 19 10.67 -6.01 7.36
N SER A 20 10.19 -5.47 8.47
CA SER A 20 9.68 -6.27 9.59
C SER A 20 8.43 -7.04 9.19
N ALA A 21 7.52 -6.41 8.44
CA ALA A 21 6.31 -7.07 7.95
C ALA A 21 6.65 -8.24 7.00
N LYS A 22 7.61 -8.03 6.09
CA LYS A 22 8.08 -9.09 5.20
C LYS A 22 8.68 -10.25 5.99
N ASN A 23 9.53 -9.95 6.96
CA ASN A 23 10.15 -10.96 7.80
C ASN A 23 9.12 -11.77 8.60
N ALA A 24 8.11 -11.12 9.12
CA ALA A 24 7.03 -11.79 9.87
C ALA A 24 6.24 -12.76 8.99
N LEU A 25 6.20 -12.53 7.68
CA LEU A 25 5.54 -13.42 6.71
C LEU A 25 6.44 -14.56 6.24
N GLY A 26 7.62 -14.72 6.85
CA GLY A 26 8.55 -15.79 6.50
C GLY A 26 9.38 -15.51 5.24
N ARG A 27 9.50 -14.24 4.86
CA ARG A 27 10.23 -13.85 3.65
C ARG A 27 11.54 -13.19 3.98
N VAL A 28 12.50 -13.31 3.05
CA VAL A 28 13.72 -12.51 3.13
C VAL A 28 13.33 -11.05 2.98
N PRO A 29 13.62 -10.20 3.98
CA PRO A 29 13.22 -8.80 3.94
C PRO A 29 14.10 -8.00 3.00
N ARG A 30 13.77 -8.01 1.72
CA ARG A 30 14.48 -7.21 0.72
C ARG A 30 13.97 -5.79 0.71
N LEU A 31 14.90 -4.84 0.62
CA LEU A 31 14.57 -3.43 0.47
C LEU A 31 14.01 -3.16 -0.93
N ASN A 32 12.87 -2.48 -0.98
CA ASN A 32 12.35 -1.91 -2.21
C ASN A 32 12.97 -0.52 -2.38
N GLU A 33 13.81 -0.34 -3.38
CA GLU A 33 14.60 0.88 -3.55
C GLU A 33 13.76 2.15 -3.74
N ASP A 34 12.57 2.03 -4.32
CA ASP A 34 11.67 3.17 -4.49
C ASP A 34 11.22 3.78 -3.15
N LEU A 35 11.27 3.01 -2.05
CA LEU A 35 10.93 3.51 -0.73
C LEU A 35 12.02 4.42 -0.14
N LEU A 36 13.21 4.41 -0.72
CA LEU A 36 14.31 5.29 -0.26
C LEU A 36 14.04 6.75 -0.58
N ASP A 37 13.26 7.04 -1.60
CA ASP A 37 12.95 8.40 -2.02
C ASP A 37 11.50 8.50 -2.49
N ILE A 38 10.60 8.67 -1.52
CA ILE A 38 9.17 8.77 -1.80
C ILE A 38 8.85 10.02 -2.62
N LYS A 39 9.53 11.13 -2.33
CA LYS A 39 9.28 12.36 -3.10
C LYS A 39 9.55 12.14 -4.59
N ALA A 40 10.74 11.63 -4.93
CA ALA A 40 11.12 11.44 -6.33
C ALA A 40 10.28 10.36 -7.02
N ASN A 41 10.00 9.26 -6.32
CA ASN A 41 9.36 8.11 -6.94
C ASN A 41 7.83 8.15 -6.91
N TYR A 42 7.25 9.02 -6.09
CA TYR A 42 5.80 9.14 -5.93
C TYR A 42 5.31 10.58 -6.11
N PHE A 43 5.68 11.48 -5.21
CA PHE A 43 5.12 12.84 -5.18
C PHE A 43 5.46 13.66 -6.42
N ASP A 44 6.70 13.60 -6.89
CA ASP A 44 7.12 14.36 -8.08
C ASP A 44 6.43 13.85 -9.35
N LYS A 45 5.92 12.64 -9.31
CA LYS A 45 5.14 12.04 -10.40
C LYS A 45 3.63 12.24 -10.23
N GLY A 46 3.22 12.96 -9.19
CA GLY A 46 1.82 13.17 -8.89
C GLY A 46 1.12 11.98 -8.25
N HIS A 47 1.88 11.04 -7.67
CA HIS A 47 1.34 9.83 -7.05
C HIS A 47 1.33 9.95 -5.53
N PRO A 48 0.18 9.89 -4.87
CA PRO A 48 0.10 9.89 -3.41
C PRO A 48 0.72 8.65 -2.78
N PHE A 49 1.20 8.83 -1.55
CA PHE A 49 1.71 7.76 -0.70
C PHE A 49 1.34 8.10 0.74
N TRP A 50 0.69 7.18 1.45
CA TRP A 50 0.22 7.40 2.82
C TRP A 50 0.86 6.45 3.79
N ILE A 51 0.94 6.91 5.04
CA ILE A 51 1.39 6.08 6.16
C ILE A 51 0.36 6.15 7.30
N ALA A 52 0.26 5.07 8.05
CA ALA A 52 -0.49 5.02 9.29
C ALA A 52 0.49 5.11 10.45
N ILE A 53 0.18 5.94 11.45
CA ILE A 53 1.03 6.19 12.61
C ILE A 53 0.27 5.87 13.88
N ASP A 54 0.96 5.25 14.85
CA ASP A 54 0.35 4.97 16.15
C ASP A 54 0.50 6.15 17.12
N GLU A 55 0.04 5.95 18.36
CA GLU A 55 0.11 6.99 19.40
C GLU A 55 1.54 7.35 19.84
N PHE A 56 2.51 6.51 19.49
CA PHE A 56 3.93 6.73 19.80
C PHE A 56 4.69 7.33 18.61
N ASP A 57 3.97 7.81 17.61
CA ASP A 57 4.54 8.39 16.39
C ASP A 57 5.36 7.37 15.56
N ARG A 58 5.01 6.09 15.67
CA ARG A 58 5.66 5.01 14.91
C ARG A 58 4.82 4.63 13.70
N VAL A 59 5.48 4.31 12.60
CA VAL A 59 4.81 3.86 11.37
C VAL A 59 4.33 2.42 11.56
N ILE A 60 3.02 2.20 11.38
CA ILE A 60 2.39 0.89 11.53
C ILE A 60 1.74 0.40 10.25
N GLY A 61 1.73 1.20 9.19
CA GLY A 61 1.23 0.79 7.89
C GLY A 61 1.58 1.80 6.82
N CYS A 62 1.48 1.38 5.57
CA CYS A 62 1.68 2.27 4.43
C CYS A 62 0.93 1.76 3.20
N ILE A 63 0.71 2.67 2.25
CA ILE A 63 0.19 2.34 0.93
C ILE A 63 0.68 3.38 -0.08
N GLY A 64 1.17 2.90 -1.23
CA GLY A 64 1.55 3.75 -2.34
C GLY A 64 0.64 3.56 -3.54
N THR A 65 0.68 4.52 -4.45
CA THR A 65 -0.09 4.48 -5.69
C THR A 65 0.82 4.79 -6.87
N LYS A 66 0.54 4.19 -8.01
CA LYS A 66 1.27 4.46 -9.26
C LYS A 66 0.29 4.48 -10.43
N GLN A 67 0.42 5.45 -11.31
CA GLN A 67 -0.36 5.44 -12.53
C GLN A 67 0.29 4.47 -13.52
N ASN A 68 -0.50 3.56 -14.07
CA ASN A 68 -0.04 2.64 -15.11
C ASN A 68 -0.54 3.08 -16.49
N GLU A 69 -1.81 3.47 -16.56
CA GLU A 69 -2.47 3.96 -17.77
C GLU A 69 -3.40 5.10 -17.36
N ASP A 70 -3.93 5.84 -18.33
CA ASP A 70 -4.71 7.06 -18.08
C ASP A 70 -5.87 6.89 -17.07
N SER A 71 -6.52 5.75 -17.09
CA SER A 71 -7.69 5.52 -16.22
C SER A 71 -7.45 4.44 -15.16
N ILE A 72 -6.24 3.90 -15.07
CA ILE A 72 -5.90 2.78 -14.19
C ILE A 72 -4.82 3.20 -13.20
N LEU A 73 -5.12 3.02 -11.92
CA LEU A 73 -4.17 3.24 -10.85
C LEU A 73 -3.72 1.89 -10.30
N PHE A 74 -2.42 1.72 -10.10
CA PHE A 74 -1.86 0.56 -9.42
C PHE A 74 -1.57 0.90 -7.97
N LEU A 75 -1.91 -0.03 -7.08
CA LEU A 75 -1.51 0.04 -5.68
C LEU A 75 -0.11 -0.58 -5.54
N SER A 76 0.68 -0.03 -4.65
CA SER A 76 1.99 -0.55 -4.32
C SER A 76 2.24 -0.46 -2.82
N HIS A 77 2.99 -1.41 -2.28
CA HIS A 77 3.49 -1.37 -0.91
C HIS A 77 2.40 -1.21 0.16
N LEU A 78 1.28 -1.93 0.03
CA LEU A 78 0.33 -2.00 1.13
C LEU A 78 0.89 -2.98 2.17
N TYR A 79 1.37 -2.43 3.27
CA TYR A 79 1.91 -3.20 4.40
C TYR A 79 1.31 -2.71 5.70
N VAL A 80 1.08 -3.63 6.61
CA VAL A 80 0.66 -3.33 7.98
C VAL A 80 1.59 -4.09 8.92
N LYS A 81 2.06 -3.41 9.96
CA LYS A 81 2.91 -4.02 10.97
C LYS A 81 2.22 -5.24 11.57
N TYR A 82 2.95 -6.35 11.72
CA TYR A 82 2.37 -7.63 12.12
C TYR A 82 1.51 -7.54 13.37
N ASP A 83 1.99 -6.86 14.42
CA ASP A 83 1.29 -6.73 15.69
C ASP A 83 -0.01 -5.91 15.58
N PHE A 84 -0.18 -5.16 14.48
CA PHE A 84 -1.35 -4.32 14.24
C PHE A 84 -2.31 -4.90 13.20
N LYS A 85 -2.07 -6.13 12.76
CA LYS A 85 -2.99 -6.80 11.85
C LYS A 85 -4.32 -7.09 12.53
N ARG A 86 -5.38 -7.20 11.72
CA ARG A 86 -6.76 -7.44 12.18
C ARG A 86 -7.38 -6.27 12.95
N HIS A 87 -6.78 -5.09 12.85
CA HIS A 87 -7.34 -3.84 13.40
C HIS A 87 -7.99 -2.96 12.33
N GLY A 88 -8.12 -3.47 11.09
CA GLY A 88 -8.74 -2.72 10.00
C GLY A 88 -7.85 -1.66 9.36
N ILE A 89 -6.57 -1.60 9.71
CA ILE A 89 -5.66 -0.57 9.19
C ILE A 89 -5.47 -0.72 7.67
N GLY A 90 -5.26 -1.94 7.19
CA GLY A 90 -5.11 -2.21 5.76
C GLY A 90 -6.33 -1.77 4.96
N GLY A 91 -7.53 -2.05 5.47
CA GLY A 91 -8.78 -1.64 4.83
C GLY A 91 -8.95 -0.13 4.81
N GLN A 92 -8.55 0.57 5.87
CA GLN A 92 -8.61 2.03 5.93
C GLN A 92 -7.64 2.68 4.95
N LEU A 93 -6.41 2.16 4.85
CA LEU A 93 -5.43 2.62 3.88
C LEU A 93 -5.92 2.39 2.45
N LEU A 94 -6.46 1.22 2.18
CA LEU A 94 -7.00 0.88 0.87
C LEU A 94 -8.15 1.81 0.49
N LYS A 95 -9.10 2.03 1.41
CA LYS A 95 -10.23 2.91 1.14
C LYS A 95 -9.77 4.34 0.84
N LEU A 96 -8.80 4.84 1.57
CA LEU A 96 -8.27 6.18 1.33
C LEU A 96 -7.65 6.29 -0.07
N ALA A 97 -6.88 5.28 -0.47
CA ALA A 97 -6.29 5.26 -1.81
C ALA A 97 -7.37 5.18 -2.90
N GLU A 98 -8.41 4.37 -2.69
CA GLU A 98 -9.54 4.25 -3.62
C GLU A 98 -10.32 5.58 -3.73
N ASP A 99 -10.63 6.20 -2.61
CA ASP A 99 -11.35 7.48 -2.60
C ASP A 99 -10.55 8.58 -3.30
N SER A 100 -9.24 8.62 -3.07
CA SER A 100 -8.34 9.54 -3.76
C SER A 100 -8.32 9.28 -5.27
N ALA A 101 -8.21 8.01 -5.67
CA ALA A 101 -8.22 7.63 -7.07
C ALA A 101 -9.50 8.04 -7.76
N LYS A 102 -10.64 7.81 -7.13
CA LYS A 102 -11.95 8.18 -7.67
C LYS A 102 -12.06 9.70 -7.87
N LYS A 103 -11.64 10.49 -6.90
CA LYS A 103 -11.65 11.95 -6.99
C LYS A 103 -10.74 12.47 -8.12
N ARG A 104 -9.66 11.75 -8.40
CA ARG A 104 -8.69 12.11 -9.43
C ARG A 104 -9.08 11.61 -10.82
N GLY A 105 -10.24 10.97 -10.96
CA GLY A 105 -10.78 10.55 -12.25
C GLY A 105 -10.37 9.16 -12.71
N TYR A 106 -9.70 8.38 -11.88
CA TYR A 106 -9.38 7.00 -12.24
C TYR A 106 -10.66 6.15 -12.27
N LYS A 107 -10.70 5.18 -13.17
CA LYS A 107 -11.86 4.28 -13.34
C LYS A 107 -11.67 2.95 -12.66
N GLU A 108 -10.44 2.50 -12.53
CA GLU A 108 -10.11 1.20 -11.96
C GLU A 108 -8.89 1.30 -11.07
N VAL A 109 -8.84 0.44 -10.07
CA VAL A 109 -7.65 0.22 -9.25
C VAL A 109 -7.21 -1.23 -9.48
N HIS A 110 -5.94 -1.39 -9.83
CA HIS A 110 -5.31 -2.69 -10.06
C HIS A 110 -4.26 -2.96 -9.01
N VAL A 111 -4.02 -4.23 -8.74
CA VAL A 111 -2.96 -4.66 -7.83
C VAL A 111 -2.30 -5.92 -8.37
N HIS A 112 -0.97 -5.97 -8.27
CA HIS A 112 -0.19 -7.18 -8.54
C HIS A 112 0.09 -7.87 -7.21
N LEU A 113 -0.29 -9.14 -7.11
CA LEU A 113 -0.10 -9.92 -5.89
C LEU A 113 1.19 -10.71 -5.98
N GLY A 114 1.99 -10.69 -4.94
CA GLY A 114 3.11 -11.59 -4.83
C GLY A 114 2.61 -13.04 -4.74
N LYS A 115 3.23 -13.94 -5.50
CA LYS A 115 2.81 -15.35 -5.58
C LYS A 115 2.70 -15.99 -4.20
N GLU A 116 3.58 -15.62 -3.27
CA GLU A 116 3.66 -16.22 -1.95
C GLU A 116 2.92 -15.42 -0.87
N TYR A 117 2.30 -14.28 -1.21
CA TYR A 117 1.56 -13.46 -0.26
C TYR A 117 0.10 -13.94 -0.15
N LEU A 118 -0.08 -15.09 0.51
CA LEU A 118 -1.41 -15.69 0.67
C LEU A 118 -2.41 -14.74 1.32
N GLU A 119 -1.97 -13.90 2.26
CA GLU A 119 -2.84 -12.92 2.88
C GLU A 119 -3.45 -11.95 1.88
N SER A 120 -2.65 -11.48 0.90
CA SER A 120 -3.13 -10.57 -0.14
C SER A 120 -4.20 -11.24 -0.99
N HIS A 121 -4.01 -12.52 -1.30
CA HIS A 121 -4.98 -13.29 -2.09
C HIS A 121 -6.34 -13.43 -1.38
N LEU A 122 -6.37 -13.30 -0.04
CA LEU A 122 -7.60 -13.32 0.74
C LEU A 122 -8.13 -11.91 1.00
N PHE A 123 -7.24 -10.95 1.19
CA PHE A 123 -7.58 -9.58 1.55
C PHE A 123 -8.32 -8.84 0.44
N TYR A 124 -7.77 -8.83 -0.78
CA TYR A 124 -8.33 -8.04 -1.86
C TYR A 124 -9.73 -8.49 -2.30
N PRO A 125 -10.03 -9.80 -2.41
CA PRO A 125 -11.41 -10.22 -2.73
C PRO A 125 -12.44 -9.73 -1.72
N LYS A 126 -12.08 -9.66 -0.43
CA LYS A 126 -12.99 -9.14 0.62
C LYS A 126 -13.32 -7.66 0.41
N HIS A 127 -12.46 -6.94 -0.31
CA HIS A 127 -12.64 -5.51 -0.58
C HIS A 127 -13.16 -5.23 -1.99
N GLY A 128 -13.69 -6.25 -2.66
CA GLY A 128 -14.34 -6.09 -3.95
C GLY A 128 -13.44 -6.25 -5.17
N TYR A 129 -12.21 -6.72 -4.98
CA TYR A 129 -11.30 -6.97 -6.10
C TYR A 129 -11.55 -8.33 -6.72
N LYS A 130 -11.41 -8.39 -8.06
CA LYS A 130 -11.59 -9.62 -8.84
C LYS A 130 -10.34 -9.88 -9.67
N GLN A 131 -9.95 -11.15 -9.74
CA GLN A 131 -8.83 -11.56 -10.57
C GLN A 131 -9.19 -11.41 -12.05
N TYR A 132 -8.27 -10.85 -12.85
CA TYR A 132 -8.47 -10.71 -14.29
C TYR A 132 -7.33 -11.34 -15.10
N LYS A 133 -6.21 -11.65 -14.49
CA LYS A 133 -5.14 -12.48 -15.02
C LYS A 133 -4.30 -13.01 -13.85
N ASP A 134 -3.37 -13.89 -14.13
CA ASP A 134 -2.56 -14.51 -13.10
C ASP A 134 -1.85 -13.46 -12.23
N LEU A 135 -2.01 -13.55 -10.91
CA LEU A 135 -1.43 -12.67 -9.91
C LEU A 135 -1.87 -11.19 -10.00
N TYR A 136 -2.95 -10.90 -10.73
CA TYR A 136 -3.49 -9.54 -10.83
C TYR A 136 -4.96 -9.49 -10.47
N MET A 137 -5.33 -8.48 -9.70
CA MET A 137 -6.72 -8.21 -9.35
C MET A 137 -7.05 -6.75 -9.64
N LYS A 138 -8.34 -6.46 -9.85
CA LYS A 138 -8.81 -5.11 -10.09
C LYS A 138 -10.16 -4.87 -9.45
N LYS A 139 -10.46 -3.59 -9.26
CA LYS A 139 -11.75 -3.10 -8.78
C LYS A 139 -12.16 -1.88 -9.57
N GLU A 140 -13.42 -1.85 -10.00
CA GLU A 140 -14.00 -0.65 -10.62
C GLU A 140 -14.40 0.34 -9.54
N LEU A 141 -14.12 1.61 -9.79
CA LEU A 141 -14.42 2.69 -8.85
C LEU A 141 -15.79 3.31 -9.08
#